data_6d404a57508303992f68ae2baec7b7b6
#
_entry.id   6d404a57508303992f68ae2baec7b7b6
#
_cell.length_a   1.000
_cell.length_b   1.000
_cell.length_c   1.000
_cell.angle_alpha   90.00
_cell.angle_beta   90.00
_cell.angle_gamma   90.00
#
_symmetry.space_group_name_H-M   'P 1'
#
loop_
_entity.id
_entity.type
_entity.pdbx_description
1 polymer ?
#
loop_
_entity_poly.entity_id
_entity_poly.type
_entity_poly.pdbx_seq_one_letter_code
_entity_poly.pdbx_strand_id
1 'polypeptide(L)'
;MTDNKKTLVFATANRNKLIEAAGVLGKGFALELPADWGYTNDVPETHFTSRENAIEKAQFVWEMFGKDCFADDTGLEVDVLDGAPGVYSARYAGEPKNPVQNVKKLLRELEGVPFAERTARFRCVIALIERGPEGCEGLPEESEAMAGGEAVPGEGAAMAGGDRGIALPGGGILRVFEGTCEGHIALEPQGELGFGYDPVFIPEGMEKTMAMLTLDEKNAISHRGKAMAMLAAYLGRDEL
;
A
#
# COMPACT_ATOMS: atom_id res chain seq x y z
N MET A 1 -10.72 0.76 -32.92
CA MET A 1 -10.96 1.60 -31.73
C MET A 1 -9.73 1.44 -30.86
N THR A 2 -8.90 2.46 -30.75
CA THR A 2 -7.76 2.45 -29.84
C THR A 2 -8.34 2.48 -28.43
N ASP A 3 -8.15 1.39 -27.70
CA ASP A 3 -8.50 1.25 -26.28
C ASP A 3 -7.64 2.28 -25.52
N ASN A 4 -8.20 3.47 -25.27
CA ASN A 4 -7.49 4.59 -24.66
C ASN A 4 -7.43 4.37 -23.14
N LYS A 5 -6.60 3.40 -22.71
CA LYS A 5 -6.40 3.09 -21.30
C LYS A 5 -5.56 4.18 -20.64
N LYS A 6 -5.99 4.67 -19.48
CA LYS A 6 -5.15 5.53 -18.64
C LYS A 6 -3.96 4.70 -18.12
N THR A 7 -2.76 5.15 -18.42
CA THR A 7 -1.54 4.47 -17.97
C THR A 7 -1.11 5.02 -16.61
N LEU A 8 -0.82 4.12 -15.67
CA LEU A 8 -0.30 4.45 -14.33
C LEU A 8 0.95 3.63 -14.05
N VAL A 9 1.99 4.26 -13.54
CA VAL A 9 3.18 3.55 -13.07
C VAL A 9 2.94 3.11 -11.63
N PHE A 10 2.96 1.82 -11.37
CA PHE A 10 2.87 1.27 -10.02
C PHE A 10 4.28 1.09 -9.44
N ALA A 11 4.64 1.89 -8.45
CA ALA A 11 5.95 1.93 -7.80
C ALA A 11 6.19 0.68 -6.92
N THR A 12 6.28 -0.48 -7.54
CA THR A 12 6.51 -1.76 -6.88
C THR A 12 7.35 -2.71 -7.74
N ALA A 13 8.15 -3.55 -7.11
CA ALA A 13 8.79 -4.73 -7.73
C ALA A 13 8.00 -6.02 -7.45
N ASN A 14 6.92 -5.96 -6.64
CA ASN A 14 6.16 -7.12 -6.22
C ASN A 14 5.04 -7.46 -7.23
N ARG A 15 5.25 -8.53 -8.02
CA ARG A 15 4.27 -8.99 -9.02
C ARG A 15 2.91 -9.39 -8.43
N ASN A 16 2.87 -9.89 -7.19
CA ASN A 16 1.60 -10.25 -6.56
C ASN A 16 0.76 -9.00 -6.28
N LYS A 17 1.39 -7.91 -5.82
CA LYS A 17 0.72 -6.62 -5.66
C LYS A 17 0.16 -6.10 -7.00
N LEU A 18 0.92 -6.24 -8.08
CA LEU A 18 0.47 -5.86 -9.43
C LEU A 18 -0.78 -6.65 -9.86
N ILE A 19 -0.80 -7.96 -9.63
CA ILE A 19 -1.94 -8.82 -9.97
C ILE A 19 -3.19 -8.42 -9.18
N GLU A 20 -3.05 -8.20 -7.87
CA GLU A 20 -4.17 -7.74 -7.02
C GLU A 20 -4.68 -6.36 -7.47
N ALA A 21 -3.79 -5.40 -7.73
CA ALA A 21 -4.15 -4.06 -8.20
C ALA A 21 -4.87 -4.09 -9.55
N ALA A 22 -4.35 -4.85 -10.51
CA ALA A 22 -4.95 -5.00 -11.83
C ALA A 22 -6.36 -5.63 -11.77
N GLY A 23 -6.56 -6.57 -10.83
CA GLY A 23 -7.88 -7.19 -10.60
C GLY A 23 -8.94 -6.19 -10.13
N VAL A 24 -8.55 -5.19 -9.32
CA VAL A 24 -9.49 -4.18 -8.80
C VAL A 24 -9.68 -3.01 -9.77
N LEU A 25 -8.59 -2.49 -10.36
CA LEU A 25 -8.65 -1.34 -11.28
C LEU A 25 -9.33 -1.71 -12.61
N GLY A 26 -9.28 -3.00 -13.00
CA GLY A 26 -9.97 -3.49 -14.18
C GLY A 26 -9.32 -3.05 -15.51
N LYS A 27 -10.10 -3.19 -16.61
CA LYS A 27 -9.57 -3.06 -17.98
C LYS A 27 -9.36 -1.61 -18.44
N GLY A 28 -9.89 -0.63 -17.73
CA GLY A 28 -9.75 0.79 -18.07
C GLY A 28 -8.33 1.34 -17.86
N PHE A 29 -7.50 0.63 -17.13
CA PHE A 29 -6.15 1.06 -16.77
C PHE A 29 -5.09 0.12 -17.33
N ALA A 30 -3.96 0.70 -17.74
CA ALA A 30 -2.72 -0.01 -18.05
C ALA A 30 -1.73 0.26 -16.90
N LEU A 31 -1.32 -0.80 -16.19
CA LEU A 31 -0.34 -0.69 -15.12
C LEU A 31 1.03 -1.03 -15.68
N GLU A 32 1.98 -0.14 -15.45
CA GLU A 32 3.39 -0.29 -15.78
C GLU A 32 4.22 -0.31 -14.48
N LEU A 33 5.38 -0.92 -14.52
CA LEU A 33 6.32 -0.98 -13.41
C LEU A 33 7.50 -0.05 -13.69
N PRO A 34 8.24 0.41 -12.66
CA PRO A 34 9.50 1.13 -12.86
C PRO A 34 10.50 0.37 -13.74
N ALA A 35 10.48 -0.98 -13.70
CA ALA A 35 11.30 -1.83 -14.54
C ALA A 35 11.00 -1.68 -16.04
N ASP A 36 9.76 -1.41 -16.43
CA ASP A 36 9.37 -1.17 -17.83
C ASP A 36 9.96 0.15 -18.37
N TRP A 37 10.39 1.04 -17.46
CA TRP A 37 11.06 2.31 -17.71
C TRP A 37 12.58 2.26 -17.43
N GLY A 38 13.14 1.06 -17.25
CA GLY A 38 14.57 0.82 -17.08
C GLY A 38 15.09 0.93 -15.64
N TYR A 39 14.23 1.11 -14.65
CA TYR A 39 14.61 1.13 -13.23
C TYR A 39 14.33 -0.23 -12.58
N THR A 40 15.37 -1.00 -12.27
CA THR A 40 15.27 -2.37 -11.76
C THR A 40 15.65 -2.53 -10.29
N ASN A 41 16.05 -1.44 -9.63
CA ASN A 41 16.35 -1.45 -8.20
C ASN A 41 15.07 -1.35 -7.36
N ASP A 42 15.18 -1.65 -6.07
CA ASP A 42 14.09 -1.38 -5.12
C ASP A 42 13.87 0.13 -5.01
N VAL A 43 12.61 0.54 -5.00
CA VAL A 43 12.21 1.93 -4.71
C VAL A 43 12.45 2.20 -3.22
N PRO A 44 12.95 3.38 -2.81
CA PRO A 44 13.27 3.69 -1.42
C PRO A 44 12.07 3.51 -0.47
N GLU A 45 12.35 2.98 0.73
CA GLU A 45 11.43 2.84 1.86
C GLU A 45 12.23 3.15 3.13
N THR A 46 12.37 4.44 3.46
CA THR A 46 13.29 4.90 4.52
C THR A 46 12.58 5.38 5.79
N HIS A 47 11.26 5.48 5.77
CA HIS A 47 10.45 6.01 6.85
C HIS A 47 9.91 4.93 7.80
N PHE A 48 9.34 5.40 8.92
CA PHE A 48 8.84 4.54 10.01
C PHE A 48 7.32 4.30 9.94
N THR A 49 6.62 4.91 8.99
CA THR A 49 5.19 4.70 8.78
C THR A 49 4.90 4.26 7.34
N SER A 50 3.87 3.43 7.16
CA SER A 50 3.43 3.00 5.83
C SER A 50 2.96 4.19 4.97
N ARG A 51 2.42 5.25 5.59
CA ARG A 51 2.00 6.45 4.88
C ARG A 51 3.18 7.18 4.27
N GLU A 52 4.23 7.42 5.05
CA GLU A 52 5.44 8.12 4.58
C GLU A 52 6.16 7.29 3.52
N ASN A 53 6.29 5.97 3.71
CA ASN A 53 6.90 5.09 2.72
C ASN A 53 6.12 5.04 1.39
N ALA A 54 4.78 5.00 1.44
CA ALA A 54 3.97 5.06 0.23
C ALA A 54 4.17 6.39 -0.52
N ILE A 55 4.20 7.52 0.21
CA ILE A 55 4.44 8.84 -0.36
C ILE A 55 5.85 8.93 -0.96
N GLU A 56 6.89 8.52 -0.22
CA GLU A 56 8.28 8.51 -0.70
C GLU A 56 8.42 7.71 -2.01
N LYS A 57 7.84 6.52 -2.08
CA LYS A 57 7.87 5.69 -3.29
C LYS A 57 7.17 6.35 -4.48
N ALA A 58 6.01 6.95 -4.26
CA ALA A 58 5.28 7.63 -5.32
C ALA A 58 6.03 8.88 -5.81
N GLN A 59 6.60 9.68 -4.90
CA GLN A 59 7.41 10.85 -5.23
C GLN A 59 8.66 10.46 -6.00
N PHE A 60 9.37 9.43 -5.59
CA PHE A 60 10.54 8.92 -6.29
C PHE A 60 10.24 8.57 -7.75
N VAL A 61 9.13 7.87 -7.99
CA VAL A 61 8.71 7.49 -9.35
C VAL A 61 8.25 8.70 -10.16
N TRP A 62 7.51 9.64 -9.55
CA TRP A 62 7.09 10.88 -10.17
C TRP A 62 8.29 11.75 -10.60
N GLU A 63 9.25 11.96 -9.73
CA GLU A 63 10.45 12.74 -10.00
C GLU A 63 11.31 12.11 -11.10
N MET A 64 11.39 10.78 -11.11
CA MET A 64 12.20 10.06 -12.09
C MET A 64 11.59 10.01 -13.49
N PHE A 65 10.28 9.82 -13.61
CA PHE A 65 9.63 9.55 -14.89
C PHE A 65 8.63 10.63 -15.34
N GLY A 66 8.20 11.54 -14.47
CA GLY A 66 7.19 12.56 -14.76
C GLY A 66 5.85 11.96 -15.22
N LYS A 67 5.49 10.79 -14.70
CA LYS A 67 4.29 10.03 -15.07
C LYS A 67 3.34 9.92 -13.92
N ASP A 68 2.04 9.91 -14.22
CA ASP A 68 1.02 9.55 -13.25
C ASP A 68 1.38 8.19 -12.65
N CYS A 69 1.47 8.15 -11.34
CA CYS A 69 1.97 6.97 -10.64
C CYS A 69 1.30 6.80 -9.28
N PHE A 70 1.33 5.58 -8.80
CA PHE A 70 0.96 5.30 -7.43
C PHE A 70 1.91 4.30 -6.79
N ALA A 71 2.00 4.35 -5.47
CA ALA A 71 2.72 3.39 -4.65
C ALA A 71 1.81 2.84 -3.58
N ASP A 72 2.05 1.61 -3.14
CA ASP A 72 1.45 1.08 -1.92
C ASP A 72 2.52 0.73 -0.89
N ASP A 73 2.21 0.98 0.37
CA ASP A 73 2.91 0.37 1.49
C ASP A 73 1.94 -0.41 2.34
N THR A 74 2.39 -1.57 2.85
CA THR A 74 1.52 -2.53 3.52
C THR A 74 2.24 -3.15 4.68
N GLY A 75 1.61 -3.10 5.86
CA GLY A 75 2.05 -3.74 7.08
C GLY A 75 1.00 -4.67 7.68
N LEU A 76 1.48 -5.71 8.37
CA LEU A 76 0.71 -6.48 9.33
C LEU A 76 0.99 -5.90 10.72
N GLU A 77 -0.03 -5.54 11.45
CA GLU A 77 0.04 -5.05 12.82
C GLU A 77 -0.62 -6.07 13.75
N VAL A 78 0.08 -6.52 14.77
CA VAL A 78 -0.42 -7.51 15.75
C VAL A 78 -0.47 -6.84 17.13
N ASP A 79 -1.64 -6.79 17.74
CA ASP A 79 -1.87 -5.97 18.93
C ASP A 79 -1.00 -6.39 20.13
N VAL A 80 -0.92 -7.68 20.41
CA VAL A 80 -0.12 -8.22 21.54
C VAL A 80 1.40 -8.05 21.31
N LEU A 81 1.82 -7.70 20.10
CA LEU A 81 3.20 -7.39 19.74
C LEU A 81 3.42 -5.87 19.54
N ASP A 82 2.58 -5.02 20.15
CA ASP A 82 2.64 -3.56 20.05
C ASP A 82 2.69 -3.07 18.58
N GLY A 83 1.92 -3.71 17.71
CA GLY A 83 1.83 -3.40 16.29
C GLY A 83 2.96 -4.00 15.41
N ALA A 84 3.90 -4.75 15.99
CA ALA A 84 4.87 -5.46 15.16
C ALA A 84 4.18 -6.56 14.33
N PRO A 85 4.69 -6.87 13.11
CA PRO A 85 5.88 -6.34 12.43
C PRO A 85 5.74 -4.95 11.79
N GLY A 86 4.53 -4.41 11.58
CA GLY A 86 4.30 -3.08 11.04
C GLY A 86 5.02 -2.86 9.70
N VAL A 87 5.75 -1.76 9.55
CA VAL A 87 6.55 -1.42 8.34
C VAL A 87 7.68 -2.41 8.04
N TYR A 88 8.05 -3.23 9.01
CA TYR A 88 9.06 -4.28 8.84
C TYR A 88 8.49 -5.60 8.31
N SER A 89 7.20 -5.67 7.96
CA SER A 89 6.50 -6.90 7.56
C SER A 89 7.25 -7.70 6.49
N ALA A 90 7.80 -7.04 5.48
CA ALA A 90 8.53 -7.73 4.40
C ALA A 90 9.87 -8.33 4.83
N ARG A 91 10.51 -7.76 5.87
CA ARG A 91 11.85 -8.13 6.38
C ARG A 91 11.87 -8.48 7.86
N TYR A 92 10.76 -8.94 8.40
CA TYR A 92 10.59 -9.20 9.82
C TYR A 92 11.60 -10.20 10.39
N ALA A 93 11.94 -11.23 9.63
CA ALA A 93 12.98 -12.21 10.01
C ALA A 93 14.40 -11.77 9.61
N GLY A 94 14.57 -10.58 9.02
CA GLY A 94 15.85 -10.07 8.52
C GLY A 94 15.99 -10.15 7.01
N GLU A 95 17.20 -9.88 6.52
CA GLU A 95 17.56 -9.98 5.11
C GLU A 95 18.34 -11.28 4.82
N PRO A 96 18.16 -11.88 3.62
CA PRO A 96 17.26 -11.46 2.55
C PRO A 96 15.78 -11.68 2.90
N LYS A 97 14.88 -10.87 2.32
CA LYS A 97 13.43 -10.97 2.51
C LYS A 97 12.95 -12.41 2.29
N ASN A 98 12.32 -13.01 3.30
CA ASN A 98 11.84 -14.40 3.23
C ASN A 98 10.47 -14.54 3.91
N PRO A 99 9.37 -14.64 3.13
CA PRO A 99 8.02 -14.72 3.69
C PRO A 99 7.81 -15.91 4.65
N VAL A 100 8.42 -17.07 4.34
CA VAL A 100 8.28 -18.27 5.19
C VAL A 100 8.96 -18.05 6.54
N GLN A 101 10.14 -17.41 6.56
CA GLN A 101 10.83 -17.11 7.80
C GLN A 101 10.12 -16.02 8.60
N ASN A 102 9.51 -15.04 7.92
CA ASN A 102 8.70 -14.00 8.56
C ASN A 102 7.50 -14.62 9.29
N VAL A 103 6.77 -15.53 8.65
CA VAL A 103 5.65 -16.27 9.26
C VAL A 103 6.13 -17.10 10.45
N LYS A 104 7.23 -17.84 10.30
CA LYS A 104 7.80 -18.65 11.41
C LYS A 104 8.20 -17.80 12.59
N LYS A 105 8.80 -16.64 12.36
CA LYS A 105 9.16 -15.71 13.43
C LYS A 105 7.92 -15.20 14.14
N LEU A 106 6.90 -14.75 13.39
CA LEU A 106 5.65 -14.27 13.96
C LEU A 106 4.97 -15.33 14.85
N LEU A 107 4.85 -16.56 14.37
CA LEU A 107 4.21 -17.63 15.14
C LEU A 107 5.00 -17.99 16.39
N ARG A 108 6.33 -17.95 16.35
CA ARG A 108 7.19 -18.17 17.52
C ARG A 108 7.01 -17.07 18.58
N GLU A 109 6.88 -15.81 18.16
CA GLU A 109 6.65 -14.68 19.08
C GLU A 109 5.24 -14.70 19.70
N LEU A 110 4.30 -15.38 19.04
CA LEU A 110 2.96 -15.62 19.54
C LEU A 110 2.81 -16.96 20.28
N GLU A 111 3.91 -17.68 20.54
CA GLU A 111 3.86 -18.95 21.29
C GLU A 111 3.30 -18.71 22.70
N GLY A 112 2.30 -19.53 23.09
CA GLY A 112 1.59 -19.36 24.36
C GLY A 112 0.49 -18.31 24.39
N VAL A 113 0.36 -17.46 23.39
CA VAL A 113 -0.73 -16.48 23.29
C VAL A 113 -2.01 -17.20 22.82
N PRO A 114 -3.13 -17.11 23.56
CA PRO A 114 -4.42 -17.68 23.14
C PRO A 114 -4.92 -17.08 21.81
N PHE A 115 -5.63 -17.87 21.00
CA PHE A 115 -6.15 -17.40 19.69
C PHE A 115 -6.96 -16.10 19.80
N ALA A 116 -7.81 -15.98 20.82
CA ALA A 116 -8.64 -14.80 21.01
C ALA A 116 -7.86 -13.49 21.27
N GLU A 117 -6.59 -13.60 21.71
CA GLU A 117 -5.71 -12.47 21.98
C GLU A 117 -4.76 -12.15 20.81
N ARG A 118 -4.78 -12.97 19.75
CA ARG A 118 -3.96 -12.79 18.54
C ARG A 118 -4.61 -11.82 17.55
N THR A 119 -5.27 -10.77 18.06
CA THR A 119 -5.89 -9.75 17.21
C THR A 119 -4.84 -9.03 16.37
N ALA A 120 -5.16 -8.78 15.12
CA ALA A 120 -4.24 -8.19 14.17
C ALA A 120 -5.00 -7.49 13.05
N ARG A 121 -4.32 -6.60 12.35
CA ARG A 121 -4.84 -6.00 11.12
C ARG A 121 -3.78 -5.92 10.05
N PHE A 122 -4.21 -6.07 8.82
CA PHE A 122 -3.46 -5.58 7.68
C PHE A 122 -3.87 -4.14 7.38
N ARG A 123 -2.88 -3.30 7.13
CA ARG A 123 -3.05 -1.93 6.67
C ARG A 123 -2.36 -1.75 5.33
N CYS A 124 -3.05 -1.12 4.38
CA CYS A 124 -2.48 -0.71 3.11
C CYS A 124 -2.71 0.79 2.93
N VAL A 125 -1.65 1.52 2.66
CA VAL A 125 -1.70 2.93 2.28
C VAL A 125 -1.25 3.04 0.84
N ILE A 126 -2.05 3.74 0.02
CA ILE A 126 -1.74 4.05 -1.37
C ILE A 126 -1.53 5.55 -1.50
N ALA A 127 -0.41 5.95 -2.07
CA ALA A 127 -0.14 7.32 -2.49
C ALA A 127 -0.22 7.39 -4.01
N LEU A 128 -1.14 8.21 -4.54
CA LEU A 128 -1.27 8.55 -5.96
C LEU A 128 -0.66 9.91 -6.20
N ILE A 129 0.15 10.04 -7.25
CA ILE A 129 0.56 11.34 -7.79
C ILE A 129 0.13 11.39 -9.25
N GLU A 130 -0.65 12.38 -9.59
CA GLU A 130 -1.09 12.65 -10.95
C GLU A 130 -0.79 14.10 -11.33
N ARG A 131 -0.67 14.36 -12.62
CA ARG A 131 -0.46 15.72 -13.13
C ARG A 131 -1.67 16.58 -12.80
N GLY A 132 -1.42 17.73 -12.18
CA GLY A 132 -2.47 18.73 -11.94
C GLY A 132 -2.99 19.34 -13.24
N PRO A 133 -4.15 20.04 -13.22
CA PRO A 133 -4.65 20.80 -14.35
C PRO A 133 -3.59 21.78 -14.86
N GLU A 134 -3.59 22.03 -16.18
CA GLU A 134 -2.71 23.05 -16.79
C GLU A 134 -2.93 24.40 -16.09
N GLY A 135 -1.86 25.01 -15.59
CA GLY A 135 -1.89 26.26 -14.82
C GLY A 135 -1.51 26.12 -13.35
N CYS A 136 -1.33 24.92 -12.83
CA CYS A 136 -0.73 24.69 -11.50
C CYS A 136 0.81 24.72 -11.52
N GLU A 137 1.43 25.18 -12.60
CA GLU A 137 2.86 25.45 -12.68
C GLU A 137 3.17 26.70 -11.86
N GLY A 138 3.66 26.51 -10.63
CA GLY A 138 4.25 27.59 -9.84
C GLY A 138 3.44 28.00 -8.62
N LEU A 139 3.42 27.19 -7.58
CA LEU A 139 3.58 27.78 -6.25
C LEU A 139 5.04 28.18 -6.13
N PRO A 140 5.36 29.43 -5.64
CA PRO A 140 6.72 29.89 -5.54
C PRO A 140 7.55 28.93 -4.71
N GLU A 141 8.80 28.70 -5.13
CA GLU A 141 9.84 28.15 -4.27
C GLU A 141 9.96 29.11 -3.06
N GLU A 142 9.20 28.89 -2.02
CA GLU A 142 9.58 29.39 -0.70
C GLU A 142 10.74 28.52 -0.21
N SER A 143 11.91 28.86 -0.73
CA SER A 143 13.19 28.46 -0.21
C SER A 143 13.47 29.21 1.10
N GLU A 144 12.69 28.93 2.13
CA GLU A 144 13.03 29.27 3.54
C GLU A 144 12.01 28.56 4.42
N ALA A 145 12.36 27.39 4.95
CA ALA A 145 11.93 26.80 6.21
C ALA A 145 11.88 25.25 6.17
N MET A 146 13.00 24.62 5.81
CA MET A 146 13.23 23.21 6.17
C MET A 146 14.55 23.05 6.94
N ALA A 147 14.88 24.03 7.78
CA ALA A 147 15.86 23.94 8.84
C ALA A 147 15.13 24.04 10.18
N GLY A 148 14.48 22.98 10.60
CA GLY A 148 13.79 22.91 11.87
C GLY A 148 12.76 21.78 11.77
N GLY A 149 13.06 20.62 12.38
CA GLY A 149 12.13 19.52 12.45
C GLY A 149 10.80 19.96 13.06
N GLU A 150 9.81 20.12 12.24
CA GLU A 150 8.42 20.22 12.66
C GLU A 150 7.61 19.15 11.95
N ALA A 151 6.91 18.39 12.79
CA ALA A 151 6.10 17.24 12.53
C ALA A 151 5.17 17.41 11.32
N VAL A 152 5.22 16.43 10.41
CA VAL A 152 4.08 16.06 9.59
C VAL A 152 2.88 15.93 10.55
N PRO A 153 1.68 16.48 10.26
CA PRO A 153 0.54 16.44 11.18
C PRO A 153 0.31 15.00 11.65
N GLY A 154 0.46 14.81 12.96
CA GLY A 154 0.42 13.51 13.63
C GLY A 154 -0.90 12.78 13.45
N GLU A 155 -0.83 11.50 13.78
CA GLU A 155 -1.91 10.54 13.96
C GLU A 155 -3.19 11.20 14.47
N GLY A 156 -4.29 11.08 13.68
CA GLY A 156 -5.62 11.45 14.18
C GLY A 156 -6.58 12.10 13.19
N ALA A 157 -6.20 12.36 11.97
CA ALA A 157 -7.16 12.79 10.96
C ALA A 157 -7.45 11.65 9.98
N ALA A 158 -8.43 10.81 10.33
CA ALA A 158 -9.21 10.10 9.33
C ALA A 158 -9.72 11.16 8.35
N MET A 159 -9.13 11.24 7.17
CA MET A 159 -9.60 12.11 6.08
C MET A 159 -10.91 11.53 5.56
N ALA A 160 -11.98 11.71 6.35
CA ALA A 160 -13.34 11.65 5.85
C ALA A 160 -13.53 12.84 4.90
N GLY A 161 -13.65 12.56 3.61
CA GLY A 161 -14.29 13.42 2.64
C GLY A 161 -13.71 14.83 2.47
N GLY A 162 -12.66 14.95 1.66
CA GLY A 162 -12.21 16.24 1.18
C GLY A 162 -11.37 16.05 -0.09
N ASP A 163 -11.95 16.29 -1.21
CA ASP A 163 -11.47 16.09 -2.60
C ASP A 163 -10.23 16.94 -3.00
N ARG A 164 -9.48 17.46 -2.02
CA ARG A 164 -8.32 18.33 -2.27
C ARG A 164 -7.05 17.55 -2.05
N GLY A 165 -6.39 17.15 -3.15
CA GLY A 165 -5.04 16.65 -3.11
C GLY A 165 -4.04 17.72 -2.62
N ILE A 166 -2.85 17.30 -2.23
CA ILE A 166 -1.73 18.15 -1.84
C ILE A 166 -0.93 18.45 -3.10
N ALA A 167 -0.80 19.73 -3.45
CA ALA A 167 0.04 20.16 -4.56
C ALA A 167 1.52 19.90 -4.22
N LEU A 168 2.25 19.33 -5.18
CA LEU A 168 3.68 19.06 -5.08
C LEU A 168 4.47 20.02 -5.97
N PRO A 169 5.72 20.30 -5.65
CA PRO A 169 6.65 20.93 -6.59
C PRO A 169 6.69 20.13 -7.90
N GLY A 170 6.74 20.83 -9.04
CA GLY A 170 6.71 20.19 -10.36
C GLY A 170 5.31 19.84 -10.88
N GLY A 171 4.24 20.38 -10.27
CA GLY A 171 2.87 20.32 -10.81
C GLY A 171 2.13 19.01 -10.55
N GLY A 172 2.64 18.16 -9.67
CA GLY A 172 1.95 16.95 -9.22
C GLY A 172 0.90 17.23 -8.15
N ILE A 173 -0.13 16.40 -8.07
CA ILE A 173 -1.12 16.39 -6.99
C ILE A 173 -1.07 15.03 -6.29
N LEU A 174 -0.69 15.06 -5.01
CA LEU A 174 -0.63 13.88 -4.16
C LEU A 174 -2.00 13.63 -3.50
N ARG A 175 -2.46 12.38 -3.57
CA ARG A 175 -3.61 11.87 -2.81
C ARG A 175 -3.26 10.57 -2.11
N VAL A 176 -3.90 10.32 -0.98
CA VAL A 176 -3.63 9.13 -0.17
C VAL A 176 -4.95 8.41 0.11
N PHE A 177 -4.93 7.08 -0.10
CA PHE A 177 -6.04 6.18 0.16
C PHE A 177 -5.57 5.10 1.14
N GLU A 178 -6.42 4.74 2.09
CA GLU A 178 -6.05 3.77 3.12
C GLU A 178 -7.15 2.71 3.27
N GLY A 179 -6.73 1.46 3.36
CA GLY A 179 -7.63 0.34 3.63
C GLY A 179 -7.08 -0.56 4.70
N THR A 180 -7.96 -1.02 5.59
CA THR A 180 -7.64 -1.95 6.67
C THR A 180 -8.48 -3.22 6.57
N CYS A 181 -7.90 -4.31 7.02
CA CYS A 181 -8.60 -5.58 7.20
C CYS A 181 -8.28 -6.11 8.59
N GLU A 182 -9.25 -6.05 9.49
CA GLU A 182 -9.14 -6.60 10.84
C GLU A 182 -9.22 -8.13 10.80
N GLY A 183 -8.62 -8.79 11.79
CA GLY A 183 -8.62 -10.24 11.90
C GLY A 183 -7.77 -10.76 13.05
N HIS A 184 -7.34 -12.01 12.92
CA HIS A 184 -6.55 -12.73 13.93
C HIS A 184 -5.44 -13.52 13.28
N ILE A 185 -4.37 -13.77 14.04
CA ILE A 185 -3.30 -14.67 13.60
C ILE A 185 -3.63 -16.12 14.00
N ALA A 186 -3.71 -17.00 13.00
CA ALA A 186 -3.91 -18.43 13.18
C ALA A 186 -2.81 -19.07 14.05
N LEU A 187 -3.10 -20.24 14.61
CA LEU A 187 -2.12 -21.00 15.38
C LEU A 187 -1.05 -21.65 14.49
N GLU A 188 -1.43 -21.98 13.26
CA GLU A 188 -0.57 -22.60 12.25
C GLU A 188 -0.93 -22.10 10.85
N PRO A 189 0.00 -22.18 9.87
CA PRO A 189 -0.26 -21.76 8.50
C PRO A 189 -1.29 -22.69 7.83
N GLN A 190 -2.23 -22.11 7.07
CA GLN A 190 -3.24 -22.81 6.29
C GLN A 190 -3.42 -22.17 4.93
N GLY A 191 -3.66 -22.99 3.89
CA GLY A 191 -3.85 -22.55 2.51
C GLY A 191 -2.51 -22.34 1.78
N GLU A 192 -2.61 -22.21 0.44
CA GLU A 192 -1.45 -22.15 -0.46
C GLU A 192 -1.50 -20.94 -1.40
N LEU A 193 -2.62 -20.19 -1.38
CA LEU A 193 -2.79 -19.00 -2.23
C LEU A 193 -2.22 -17.76 -1.57
N GLY A 194 -2.11 -16.67 -2.35
CA GLY A 194 -1.65 -15.39 -1.84
C GLY A 194 -0.14 -15.32 -1.60
N PHE A 195 0.27 -14.47 -0.64
CA PHE A 195 1.68 -14.24 -0.31
C PHE A 195 1.83 -13.64 1.10
N GLY A 196 3.08 -13.54 1.57
CA GLY A 196 3.40 -12.92 2.86
C GLY A 196 2.80 -13.67 4.04
N TYR A 197 1.98 -13.00 4.81
CA TYR A 197 1.31 -13.55 6.00
C TYR A 197 -0.09 -14.09 5.71
N ASP A 198 -0.53 -14.14 4.46
CA ASP A 198 -1.84 -14.69 4.09
C ASP A 198 -2.12 -16.08 4.69
N PRO A 199 -1.14 -17.01 4.77
CA PRO A 199 -1.37 -18.33 5.36
C PRO A 199 -1.71 -18.34 6.86
N VAL A 200 -1.45 -17.25 7.57
CA VAL A 200 -1.68 -17.16 9.02
C VAL A 200 -2.68 -16.07 9.41
N PHE A 201 -3.18 -15.28 8.48
CA PHE A 201 -4.13 -14.22 8.77
C PHE A 201 -5.56 -14.67 8.46
N ILE A 202 -6.41 -14.69 9.47
CA ILE A 202 -7.85 -14.98 9.38
C ILE A 202 -8.60 -13.65 9.47
N PRO A 203 -9.26 -13.18 8.38
CA PRO A 203 -10.07 -11.97 8.42
C PRO A 203 -11.21 -12.07 9.43
N GLU A 204 -11.59 -10.95 10.04
CA GLU A 204 -12.70 -10.89 10.98
C GLU A 204 -13.99 -11.43 10.35
N GLY A 205 -14.73 -12.25 11.11
CA GLY A 205 -15.95 -12.90 10.66
C GLY A 205 -15.74 -14.11 9.75
N MET A 206 -14.48 -14.54 9.51
CA MET A 206 -14.16 -15.73 8.70
C MET A 206 -13.51 -16.82 9.56
N GLU A 207 -13.57 -18.06 9.04
CA GLU A 207 -12.86 -19.21 9.62
C GLU A 207 -11.64 -19.61 8.77
N LYS A 208 -11.51 -19.03 7.58
CA LYS A 208 -10.46 -19.33 6.60
C LYS A 208 -9.38 -18.26 6.63
N THR A 209 -8.13 -18.68 6.44
CA THR A 209 -7.04 -17.73 6.21
C THR A 209 -7.14 -17.06 4.84
N MET A 210 -6.50 -15.92 4.65
CA MET A 210 -6.43 -15.26 3.34
C MET A 210 -5.83 -16.17 2.24
N ALA A 211 -4.93 -17.08 2.61
CA ALA A 211 -4.35 -18.03 1.67
C ALA A 211 -5.30 -19.16 1.21
N MET A 212 -6.49 -19.21 1.76
CA MET A 212 -7.57 -20.16 1.34
C MET A 212 -8.62 -19.48 0.46
N LEU A 213 -8.50 -18.17 0.20
CA LEU A 213 -9.43 -17.37 -0.60
C LEU A 213 -8.93 -17.27 -2.04
N THR A 214 -9.86 -17.28 -2.98
CA THR A 214 -9.58 -16.88 -4.37
C THR A 214 -9.17 -15.40 -4.43
N LEU A 215 -8.58 -14.98 -5.55
CA LEU A 215 -8.17 -13.58 -5.75
C LEU A 215 -9.37 -12.62 -5.61
N ASP A 216 -10.51 -12.98 -6.19
CA ASP A 216 -11.71 -12.14 -6.16
C ASP A 216 -12.29 -12.03 -4.74
N GLU A 217 -12.38 -13.16 -4.00
CA GLU A 217 -12.80 -13.16 -2.59
C GLU A 217 -11.85 -12.32 -1.74
N LYS A 218 -10.54 -12.47 -1.93
CA LYS A 218 -9.52 -11.68 -1.23
C LYS A 218 -9.63 -10.20 -1.56
N ASN A 219 -9.74 -9.82 -2.83
CA ASN A 219 -9.85 -8.42 -3.24
C ASN A 219 -11.10 -7.74 -2.67
N ALA A 220 -12.21 -8.47 -2.51
CA ALA A 220 -13.45 -7.92 -1.95
C ALA A 220 -13.31 -7.48 -0.48
N ILE A 221 -12.43 -8.10 0.32
CA ILE A 221 -12.35 -7.87 1.77
C ILE A 221 -11.01 -7.32 2.25
N SER A 222 -9.94 -7.52 1.48
CA SER A 222 -8.59 -7.20 1.93
C SER A 222 -8.32 -5.71 2.07
N HIS A 223 -7.33 -5.37 2.87
CA HIS A 223 -6.79 -4.03 3.05
C HIS A 223 -6.44 -3.37 1.70
N ARG A 224 -5.71 -4.10 0.83
CA ARG A 224 -5.34 -3.58 -0.51
C ARG A 224 -6.56 -3.46 -1.41
N GLY A 225 -7.45 -4.45 -1.41
CA GLY A 225 -8.69 -4.39 -2.18
C GLY A 225 -9.53 -3.15 -1.84
N LYS A 226 -9.67 -2.83 -0.54
CA LYS A 226 -10.38 -1.63 -0.06
C LYS A 226 -9.67 -0.34 -0.49
N ALA A 227 -8.35 -0.24 -0.31
CA ALA A 227 -7.58 0.94 -0.72
C ALA A 227 -7.62 1.14 -2.25
N MET A 228 -7.47 0.06 -3.02
CA MET A 228 -7.57 0.08 -4.50
C MET A 228 -8.97 0.43 -4.99
N ALA A 229 -10.03 -0.01 -4.31
CA ALA A 229 -11.40 0.37 -4.66
C ALA A 229 -11.63 1.88 -4.49
N MET A 230 -11.06 2.49 -3.45
CA MET A 230 -11.10 3.95 -3.28
C MET A 230 -10.32 4.67 -4.37
N LEU A 231 -9.14 4.18 -4.73
CA LEU A 231 -8.35 4.70 -5.84
C LEU A 231 -9.11 4.59 -7.15
N ALA A 232 -9.70 3.42 -7.46
CA ALA A 232 -10.50 3.19 -8.66
C ALA A 232 -11.72 4.13 -8.75
N ALA A 233 -12.44 4.29 -7.63
CA ALA A 233 -13.57 5.20 -7.54
C ALA A 233 -13.16 6.67 -7.74
N TYR A 234 -11.98 7.06 -7.28
CA TYR A 234 -11.43 8.39 -7.53
C TYR A 234 -11.10 8.59 -9.01
N LEU A 235 -10.34 7.68 -9.60
CA LEU A 235 -9.89 7.75 -10.99
C LEU A 235 -11.05 7.64 -12.01
N GLY A 236 -12.14 6.96 -11.66
CA GLY A 236 -13.33 6.85 -12.51
C GLY A 236 -14.22 8.09 -12.50
N ARG A 237 -13.97 9.08 -11.64
CA ARG A 237 -14.74 10.35 -11.62
C ARG A 237 -14.42 11.26 -12.81
N ASP A 238 -13.24 11.11 -13.39
CA ASP A 238 -12.77 11.94 -14.49
C ASP A 238 -13.33 11.46 -15.86
N GLU A 239 -14.09 10.34 -15.90
CA GLU A 239 -14.67 9.78 -17.11
C GLU A 239 -16.18 10.11 -17.28
N LEU A 240 -16.79 10.88 -16.38
CA LEU A 240 -18.18 11.33 -16.41
C LEU A 240 -18.29 12.84 -16.70
#